data_00b66b119866da22c6004efee8725749
#
_entry.id   00b66b119866da22c6004efee8725749
#
_cell.length_a   1.000
_cell.length_b   1.000
_cell.length_c   1.000
_cell.angle_alpha   90.00
_cell.angle_beta   90.00
_cell.angle_gamma   90.00
#
_symmetry.space_group_name_H-M   'P 1'
#
loop_
_entity.id
_entity.type
_entity.pdbx_description
1 polymer ?
#
loop_
_entity_poly.entity_id
_entity_poly.type
_entity_poly.pdbx_seq_one_letter_code
_entity_poly.pdbx_strand_id
1 'polypeptide(L)'
;MCPCTYHGVHASNRIYDFGTALLSRYPFGGAFSHSFKPSKPTTNKGFVVAALNWKPTGQLQAPVSIKFVSVHLDFSRRSVRRSQIDEMVGILAKIDGPMVLMGDFNTDWQTEDSSLKYLADQLQLTVFEPHAEGLSTYGDKGARLDWILISPGLRFSKYAVVPDVISDHYAVAAEIMLEDHPKLSGSPPGKY
;
A
#
# COMPACT_ATOMS: atom_id res chain seq x y z
N MET A 1 -21.96 2.22 -12.92
CA MET A 1 -20.66 2.43 -13.59
C MET A 1 -19.77 1.25 -13.21
N CYS A 2 -19.28 0.46 -14.18
CA CYS A 2 -18.40 -0.68 -13.85
C CYS A 2 -17.09 -0.17 -13.29
N PRO A 3 -16.60 -0.72 -12.15
CA PRO A 3 -15.30 -0.35 -11.62
C PRO A 3 -14.20 -0.79 -12.59
N CYS A 4 -13.15 0.02 -12.72
CA CYS A 4 -11.92 -0.40 -13.38
C CYS A 4 -11.20 -1.40 -12.46
N THR A 5 -10.81 -2.53 -13.00
CA THR A 5 -10.16 -3.61 -12.24
C THR A 5 -8.83 -3.97 -12.87
N TYR A 6 -7.82 -4.17 -12.04
CA TYR A 6 -6.57 -4.80 -12.43
C TYR A 6 -6.26 -5.95 -11.47
N HIS A 7 -6.07 -7.15 -11.99
CA HIS A 7 -5.80 -8.35 -11.22
C HIS A 7 -4.49 -8.98 -11.67
N GLY A 8 -3.60 -9.24 -10.72
CA GLY A 8 -2.37 -9.98 -10.92
C GLY A 8 -2.51 -11.40 -10.39
N VAL A 9 -2.42 -12.38 -11.28
CA VAL A 9 -2.43 -13.81 -10.90
C VAL A 9 -1.00 -14.20 -10.50
N HIS A 10 -0.83 -14.66 -9.26
CA HIS A 10 0.46 -15.07 -8.69
C HIS A 10 0.60 -16.58 -8.61
N ALA A 11 -0.52 -17.29 -8.51
CA ALA A 11 -0.60 -18.75 -8.63
C ALA A 11 -1.91 -19.14 -9.29
N SER A 12 -1.87 -20.20 -10.06
CA SER A 12 -3.04 -20.75 -10.77
C SER A 12 -3.03 -22.26 -10.74
N ASN A 13 -4.20 -22.85 -10.65
CA ASN A 13 -4.42 -24.27 -10.88
C ASN A 13 -5.74 -24.49 -11.66
N ARG A 14 -6.20 -25.74 -11.77
CA ARG A 14 -7.42 -26.07 -12.53
C ARG A 14 -8.72 -25.56 -11.91
N ILE A 15 -8.69 -25.08 -10.67
CA ILE A 15 -9.88 -24.76 -9.87
C ILE A 15 -9.94 -23.26 -9.56
N TYR A 16 -8.81 -22.64 -9.27
CA TYR A 16 -8.76 -21.23 -8.85
C TYR A 16 -7.48 -20.53 -9.30
N ASP A 17 -7.60 -19.20 -9.45
CA ASP A 17 -6.50 -18.26 -9.54
C ASP A 17 -6.35 -17.55 -8.20
N PHE A 18 -5.12 -17.41 -7.76
CA PHE A 18 -4.76 -16.70 -6.53
C PHE A 18 -3.87 -15.52 -6.85
N GLY A 19 -4.20 -14.34 -6.31
CA GLY A 19 -3.46 -13.15 -6.62
C GLY A 19 -3.91 -11.94 -5.79
N THR A 20 -3.48 -10.76 -6.23
CA THR A 20 -3.88 -9.46 -5.67
C THR A 20 -4.58 -8.63 -6.73
N ALA A 21 -5.45 -7.71 -6.32
CA ALA A 21 -6.22 -6.90 -7.23
C ALA A 21 -6.35 -5.45 -6.74
N LEU A 22 -6.60 -4.56 -7.70
CA LEU A 22 -6.98 -3.17 -7.48
C LEU A 22 -8.30 -2.90 -8.21
N LEU A 23 -9.23 -2.26 -7.53
CA LEU A 23 -10.49 -1.81 -8.09
C LEU A 23 -10.58 -0.29 -7.93
N SER A 24 -11.06 0.41 -8.96
CA SER A 24 -11.19 1.86 -8.94
C SER A 24 -12.45 2.31 -9.66
N ARG A 25 -13.04 3.42 -9.20
CA ARG A 25 -14.08 4.14 -9.96
C ARG A 25 -13.51 4.91 -11.15
N TYR A 26 -12.20 5.12 -11.15
CA TYR A 26 -11.48 5.89 -12.16
C TYR A 26 -10.59 4.96 -12.98
N PRO A 27 -10.36 5.26 -14.27
CA PRO A 27 -9.49 4.46 -15.10
C PRO A 27 -8.04 4.51 -14.61
N PHE A 28 -7.35 3.36 -14.69
CA PHE A 28 -5.93 3.29 -14.45
C PHE A 28 -5.14 3.82 -15.66
N GLY A 29 -4.11 4.62 -15.40
CA GLY A 29 -3.20 5.15 -16.43
C GLY A 29 -2.12 4.18 -16.86
N GLY A 30 -1.94 3.08 -16.15
CA GLY A 30 -1.00 1.99 -16.42
C GLY A 30 -0.98 1.06 -15.23
N ALA A 31 -0.76 -0.24 -15.48
CA ALA A 31 -0.71 -1.24 -14.43
C ALA A 31 0.23 -2.38 -14.80
N PHE A 32 0.83 -3.03 -13.79
CA PHE A 32 1.56 -4.27 -13.93
C PHE A 32 1.43 -5.13 -12.67
N SER A 33 1.73 -6.42 -12.80
CA SER A 33 1.82 -7.35 -11.67
C SER A 33 3.21 -7.97 -11.59
N HIS A 34 3.61 -8.32 -10.37
CA HIS A 34 4.84 -9.02 -10.08
C HIS A 34 4.56 -10.20 -9.16
N SER A 35 5.01 -11.39 -9.55
CA SER A 35 4.95 -12.58 -8.71
C SER A 35 6.31 -12.82 -8.08
N PHE A 36 6.35 -12.96 -6.75
CA PHE A 36 7.59 -13.30 -6.04
C PHE A 36 8.10 -14.68 -6.43
N LYS A 37 9.38 -14.92 -6.17
CA LYS A 37 9.96 -16.25 -6.33
C LYS A 37 9.16 -17.28 -5.55
N PRO A 38 8.86 -18.44 -6.16
CA PRO A 38 8.11 -19.50 -5.50
C PRO A 38 8.74 -19.91 -4.16
N SER A 39 7.91 -20.03 -3.14
CA SER A 39 8.36 -20.33 -1.78
C SER A 39 7.52 -21.46 -1.16
N LYS A 40 7.56 -22.64 -1.78
CA LYS A 40 6.85 -23.82 -1.27
C LYS A 40 7.11 -24.05 0.23
N PRO A 41 6.12 -24.57 0.98
CA PRO A 41 4.84 -25.11 0.55
C PRO A 41 3.71 -24.05 0.38
N THR A 42 3.94 -22.78 0.68
CA THR A 42 2.91 -21.75 0.55
C THR A 42 2.60 -21.43 -0.91
N THR A 43 1.37 -21.01 -1.18
CA THR A 43 0.95 -20.51 -2.48
C THR A 43 1.77 -19.26 -2.85
N ASN A 44 2.18 -19.16 -4.12
CA ASN A 44 2.90 -17.99 -4.61
C ASN A 44 2.16 -16.70 -4.28
N LYS A 45 2.92 -15.72 -3.86
CA LYS A 45 2.48 -14.38 -3.50
C LYS A 45 3.02 -13.37 -4.50
N GLY A 46 2.58 -12.14 -4.39
CA GLY A 46 3.02 -11.06 -5.27
C GLY A 46 2.34 -9.75 -4.95
N PHE A 47 2.48 -8.81 -5.86
CA PHE A 47 1.82 -7.52 -5.80
C PHE A 47 1.41 -7.01 -7.18
N VAL A 48 0.46 -6.10 -7.19
CA VAL A 48 0.05 -5.34 -8.37
C VAL A 48 0.31 -3.86 -8.14
N VAL A 49 0.65 -3.15 -9.20
CA VAL A 49 0.81 -1.69 -9.21
C VAL A 49 -0.11 -1.12 -10.26
N ALA A 50 -0.85 -0.06 -9.94
CA ALA A 50 -1.61 0.70 -10.91
C ALA A 50 -1.47 2.20 -10.68
N ALA A 51 -1.32 2.98 -11.74
CA ALA A 51 -1.29 4.43 -11.69
C ALA A 51 -2.71 4.99 -11.81
N LEU A 52 -3.05 5.97 -10.99
CA LEU A 52 -4.29 6.70 -11.04
C LEU A 52 -4.01 8.20 -11.10
N ASN A 53 -4.52 8.86 -12.14
CA ASN A 53 -4.42 10.32 -12.27
C ASN A 53 -5.52 10.98 -11.43
N TRP A 54 -5.13 11.48 -10.28
CA TRP A 54 -6.04 12.13 -9.36
C TRP A 54 -5.99 13.64 -9.50
N LYS A 55 -7.16 14.25 -9.63
CA LYS A 55 -7.34 15.70 -9.66
C LYS A 55 -8.17 16.11 -8.45
N PRO A 56 -7.58 16.82 -7.47
CA PRO A 56 -8.33 17.29 -6.32
C PRO A 56 -9.48 18.20 -6.73
N THR A 57 -10.65 18.02 -6.14
CA THR A 57 -11.80 18.85 -6.39
C THR A 57 -11.57 20.27 -5.85
N GLY A 58 -11.80 21.29 -6.66
CA GLY A 58 -11.68 22.70 -6.24
C GLY A 58 -10.26 23.28 -6.27
N GLN A 59 -9.26 22.54 -6.74
CA GLN A 59 -7.91 23.04 -6.91
C GLN A 59 -7.56 23.24 -8.39
N LEU A 60 -6.84 24.35 -8.68
CA LEU A 60 -6.31 24.65 -10.02
C LEU A 60 -5.05 23.85 -10.38
N GLN A 61 -4.64 22.94 -9.51
CA GLN A 61 -3.43 22.15 -9.68
C GLN A 61 -3.59 21.10 -10.79
N ALA A 62 -2.47 20.77 -11.43
CA ALA A 62 -2.41 19.69 -12.40
C ALA A 62 -2.75 18.33 -11.74
N PRO A 63 -3.30 17.38 -12.50
CA PRO A 63 -3.53 16.03 -12.00
C PRO A 63 -2.23 15.40 -11.48
N VAL A 64 -2.30 14.72 -10.33
CA VAL A 64 -1.17 14.00 -9.74
C VAL A 64 -1.35 12.52 -10.04
N SER A 65 -0.31 11.90 -10.61
CA SER A 65 -0.30 10.46 -10.85
C SER A 65 0.15 9.73 -9.58
N ILE A 66 -0.81 9.14 -8.86
CA ILE A 66 -0.54 8.35 -7.65
C ILE A 66 -0.44 6.87 -8.03
N LYS A 67 0.57 6.18 -7.51
CA LYS A 67 0.74 4.73 -7.66
C LYS A 67 0.07 4.02 -6.50
N PHE A 68 -0.86 3.14 -6.82
CA PHE A 68 -1.48 2.25 -5.86
C PHE A 68 -0.87 0.87 -5.99
N VAL A 69 -0.45 0.30 -4.88
CA VAL A 69 0.16 -1.03 -4.80
C VAL A 69 -0.68 -1.89 -3.87
N SER A 70 -1.10 -3.07 -4.34
CA SER A 70 -1.76 -4.08 -3.51
C SER A 70 -0.87 -5.30 -3.40
N VAL A 71 -0.55 -5.72 -2.17
CA VAL A 71 0.39 -6.80 -1.88
C VAL A 71 -0.22 -7.84 -0.96
N HIS A 72 0.26 -9.09 -1.09
CA HIS A 72 0.06 -10.14 -0.10
C HIS A 72 1.38 -10.89 0.09
N LEU A 73 1.94 -10.86 1.31
CA LEU A 73 3.21 -11.49 1.66
C LEU A 73 3.02 -12.89 2.24
N ASP A 74 4.11 -13.67 2.35
CA ASP A 74 4.10 -15.00 2.96
C ASP A 74 3.70 -14.94 4.44
N PHE A 75 2.71 -15.76 4.83
CA PHE A 75 2.17 -15.76 6.19
C PHE A 75 3.03 -16.58 7.17
N SER A 76 3.82 -17.54 6.69
CA SER A 76 4.40 -18.56 7.54
C SER A 76 5.86 -18.31 7.90
N ARG A 77 6.65 -17.71 6.99
CA ARG A 77 8.10 -17.64 7.13
C ARG A 77 8.63 -16.23 7.03
N ARG A 78 9.24 -15.76 8.11
CA ARG A 78 9.83 -14.44 8.20
C ARG A 78 10.95 -14.20 7.16
N SER A 79 11.82 -15.18 6.95
CA SER A 79 12.89 -15.07 5.94
C SER A 79 12.36 -14.93 4.53
N VAL A 80 11.23 -15.60 4.22
CA VAL A 80 10.55 -15.45 2.94
C VAL A 80 9.94 -14.07 2.80
N ARG A 81 9.21 -13.58 3.82
CA ARG A 81 8.70 -12.20 3.82
C ARG A 81 9.80 -11.18 3.59
N ARG A 82 10.93 -11.34 4.27
CA ARG A 82 12.08 -10.44 4.09
C ARG A 82 12.57 -10.44 2.64
N SER A 83 12.76 -11.62 2.04
CA SER A 83 13.16 -11.73 0.63
C SER A 83 12.13 -11.13 -0.33
N GLN A 84 10.83 -11.31 -0.05
CA GLN A 84 9.76 -10.69 -0.83
C GLN A 84 9.80 -9.15 -0.75
N ILE A 85 10.07 -8.62 0.43
CA ILE A 85 10.22 -7.18 0.65
C ILE A 85 11.47 -6.64 -0.06
N ASP A 86 12.60 -7.32 -0.01
CA ASP A 86 13.81 -6.93 -0.73
C ASP A 86 13.55 -6.85 -2.25
N GLU A 87 12.77 -7.81 -2.77
CA GLU A 87 12.33 -7.83 -4.18
C GLU A 87 11.38 -6.65 -4.49
N MET A 88 10.42 -6.37 -3.61
CA MET A 88 9.54 -5.20 -3.73
C MET A 88 10.32 -3.88 -3.73
N VAL A 89 11.21 -3.69 -2.78
CA VAL A 89 12.06 -2.49 -2.68
C VAL A 89 12.84 -2.29 -3.96
N GLY A 90 13.47 -3.34 -4.50
CA GLY A 90 14.25 -3.28 -5.75
C GLY A 90 13.43 -2.85 -6.97
N ILE A 91 12.11 -3.08 -6.95
CA ILE A 91 11.19 -2.69 -8.02
C ILE A 91 10.57 -1.33 -7.75
N LEU A 92 9.98 -1.14 -6.56
CA LEU A 92 9.18 0.04 -6.22
C LEU A 92 10.03 1.31 -6.06
N ALA A 93 11.27 1.19 -5.60
CA ALA A 93 12.20 2.34 -5.50
C ALA A 93 12.54 2.99 -6.85
N LYS A 94 12.23 2.33 -7.97
CA LYS A 94 12.44 2.86 -9.34
C LYS A 94 11.19 3.55 -9.90
N ILE A 95 10.12 3.58 -9.14
CA ILE A 95 8.84 4.16 -9.58
C ILE A 95 8.74 5.58 -9.04
N ASP A 96 8.68 6.55 -9.93
CA ASP A 96 8.56 7.95 -9.56
C ASP A 96 7.15 8.32 -9.13
N GLY A 97 7.09 9.31 -8.24
CA GLY A 97 5.85 9.96 -7.78
C GLY A 97 5.24 9.35 -6.53
N PRO A 98 4.16 9.96 -6.02
CA PRO A 98 3.52 9.52 -4.80
C PRO A 98 2.94 8.11 -4.90
N MET A 99 3.02 7.38 -3.79
CA MET A 99 2.64 5.97 -3.70
C MET A 99 1.74 5.71 -2.48
N VAL A 100 0.74 4.87 -2.67
CA VAL A 100 -0.06 4.24 -1.61
C VAL A 100 0.15 2.73 -1.72
N LEU A 101 0.80 2.15 -0.74
CA LEU A 101 1.08 0.71 -0.68
C LEU A 101 0.19 0.09 0.40
N MET A 102 -0.62 -0.90 0.04
CA MET A 102 -1.62 -1.49 0.93
C MET A 102 -1.73 -3.00 0.71
N GLY A 103 -2.20 -3.71 1.75
CA GLY A 103 -2.46 -5.15 1.67
C GLY A 103 -2.15 -5.88 2.96
N ASP A 104 -2.13 -7.20 2.86
CA ASP A 104 -1.75 -8.12 3.92
C ASP A 104 -0.23 -8.36 3.89
N PHE A 105 0.46 -7.74 4.86
CA PHE A 105 1.91 -7.89 5.02
C PHE A 105 2.29 -9.09 5.88
N ASN A 106 1.31 -9.75 6.51
CA ASN A 106 1.53 -10.89 7.40
C ASN A 106 2.59 -10.62 8.49
N THR A 107 2.72 -9.37 8.90
CA THR A 107 3.63 -8.93 9.96
C THR A 107 3.08 -7.70 10.67
N ASP A 108 3.27 -7.65 11.98
CA ASP A 108 2.90 -6.50 12.80
C ASP A 108 4.07 -5.52 12.87
N TRP A 109 3.75 -4.22 13.02
CA TRP A 109 4.76 -3.17 13.20
C TRP A 109 5.58 -3.36 14.48
N GLN A 110 4.94 -3.83 15.55
CA GLN A 110 5.54 -3.94 16.87
C GLN A 110 6.49 -5.14 17.03
N THR A 111 6.54 -6.05 16.06
CA THR A 111 7.50 -7.15 16.11
C THR A 111 8.92 -6.65 16.05
N GLU A 112 9.83 -7.23 16.87
CA GLU A 112 11.21 -6.79 17.07
C GLU A 112 12.00 -6.61 15.77
N ASP A 113 11.78 -7.49 14.81
CA ASP A 113 12.37 -7.40 13.45
C ASP A 113 11.30 -7.21 12.40
N SER A 114 10.49 -6.19 12.52
CA SER A 114 9.41 -5.96 11.57
C SER A 114 9.94 -5.73 10.16
N SER A 115 9.64 -6.67 9.29
CA SER A 115 9.90 -6.52 7.85
C SER A 115 9.15 -5.32 7.26
N LEU A 116 8.02 -4.94 7.89
CA LEU A 116 7.24 -3.77 7.50
C LEU A 116 7.98 -2.46 7.79
N LYS A 117 8.65 -2.34 8.96
CA LYS A 117 9.49 -1.18 9.27
C LYS A 117 10.59 -1.02 8.24
N TYR A 118 11.27 -2.11 7.94
CA TYR A 118 12.32 -2.08 6.93
C TYR A 118 11.80 -1.62 5.55
N LEU A 119 10.65 -2.14 5.11
CA LEU A 119 10.03 -1.71 3.86
C LEU A 119 9.71 -0.20 3.88
N ALA A 120 9.10 0.27 4.96
CA ALA A 120 8.76 1.67 5.15
C ALA A 120 10.00 2.57 5.08
N ASP A 121 11.08 2.19 5.79
CA ASP A 121 12.35 2.93 5.79
C ASP A 121 12.99 2.98 4.40
N GLN A 122 13.04 1.84 3.68
CA GLN A 122 13.67 1.78 2.36
C GLN A 122 12.92 2.58 1.29
N LEU A 123 11.60 2.65 1.38
CA LEU A 123 10.75 3.38 0.44
C LEU A 123 10.31 4.75 0.96
N GLN A 124 10.80 5.17 2.14
CA GLN A 124 10.42 6.42 2.81
C GLN A 124 8.89 6.54 2.99
N LEU A 125 8.22 5.45 3.33
CA LEU A 125 6.79 5.42 3.54
C LEU A 125 6.43 5.58 5.01
N THR A 126 5.27 6.15 5.28
CA THR A 126 4.70 6.27 6.62
C THR A 126 3.43 5.46 6.77
N VAL A 127 3.14 5.01 7.99
CA VAL A 127 1.90 4.32 8.38
C VAL A 127 1.09 5.19 9.32
N PHE A 128 -0.20 4.90 9.41
CA PHE A 128 -1.07 5.55 10.40
C PHE A 128 -0.83 4.94 11.79
N GLU A 129 -0.45 5.77 12.76
CA GLU A 129 -0.33 5.44 14.19
C GLU A 129 0.13 3.98 14.46
N PRO A 130 1.43 3.69 14.24
CA PRO A 130 1.93 2.31 14.27
C PRO A 130 1.82 1.63 15.64
N HIS A 131 1.60 2.41 16.70
CA HIS A 131 1.50 1.93 18.08
C HIS A 131 0.08 2.06 18.65
N ALA A 132 -0.90 2.50 17.84
CA ALA A 132 -2.27 2.63 18.31
C ALA A 132 -2.89 1.28 18.65
N GLU A 133 -3.57 1.24 19.77
CA GLU A 133 -4.43 0.11 20.17
C GLU A 133 -5.75 0.12 19.39
N GLY A 134 -6.41 -1.04 19.29
CA GLY A 134 -7.73 -1.14 18.65
C GLY A 134 -7.73 -1.15 17.12
N LEU A 135 -6.56 -1.22 16.47
CA LEU A 135 -6.43 -1.33 15.03
C LEU A 135 -6.06 -2.75 14.55
N SER A 136 -6.42 -3.78 15.33
CA SER A 136 -6.25 -5.18 14.92
C SER A 136 -7.05 -5.46 13.65
N THR A 137 -6.42 -6.16 12.70
CA THR A 137 -7.04 -6.54 11.43
C THR A 137 -7.19 -8.04 11.25
N TYR A 138 -6.65 -8.86 12.18
CA TYR A 138 -6.71 -10.31 12.07
C TYR A 138 -7.39 -10.94 13.29
N GLY A 139 -8.67 -11.29 13.12
CA GLY A 139 -9.51 -12.01 14.07
C GLY A 139 -9.30 -11.60 15.54
N ASP A 140 -9.47 -12.56 16.45
CA ASP A 140 -9.36 -12.35 17.90
C ASP A 140 -7.91 -12.31 18.39
N LYS A 141 -6.91 -12.41 17.52
CA LYS A 141 -5.49 -12.49 17.88
C LYS A 141 -4.85 -11.15 18.21
N GLY A 142 -5.58 -10.06 18.01
CA GLY A 142 -5.09 -8.71 18.31
C GLY A 142 -3.96 -8.23 17.40
N ALA A 143 -3.66 -8.95 16.30
CA ALA A 143 -2.59 -8.60 15.37
C ALA A 143 -3.08 -7.63 14.29
N ARG A 144 -2.24 -6.66 13.92
CA ARG A 144 -2.45 -5.77 12.79
C ARG A 144 -1.55 -6.23 11.64
N LEU A 145 -2.12 -6.95 10.69
CA LEU A 145 -1.40 -7.55 9.55
C LEU A 145 -1.64 -6.80 8.25
N ASP A 146 -2.76 -6.09 8.17
CA ASP A 146 -3.16 -5.30 7.01
C ASP A 146 -2.84 -3.84 7.24
N TRP A 147 -2.08 -3.26 6.34
CA TRP A 147 -1.53 -1.93 6.47
C TRP A 147 -1.74 -1.10 5.21
N ILE A 148 -1.82 0.22 5.41
CA ILE A 148 -1.72 1.21 4.35
C ILE A 148 -0.52 2.09 4.67
N LEU A 149 0.42 2.16 3.72
CA LEU A 149 1.61 2.99 3.78
C LEU A 149 1.52 4.06 2.69
N ILE A 150 1.95 5.26 3.00
CA ILE A 150 1.91 6.40 2.07
C ILE A 150 3.27 7.07 1.96
N SER A 151 3.59 7.57 0.77
CA SER A 151 4.83 8.33 0.53
C SER A 151 4.73 9.78 1.02
N PRO A 152 5.87 10.49 1.19
CA PRO A 152 5.89 11.92 1.48
C PRO A 152 5.02 12.72 0.49
N GLY A 153 4.43 13.80 0.98
CA GLY A 153 3.46 14.62 0.23
C GLY A 153 2.02 14.09 0.27
N LEU A 154 1.82 12.93 0.89
CA LEU A 154 0.50 12.40 1.25
C LEU A 154 0.34 12.38 2.77
N ARG A 155 -0.89 12.59 3.25
CA ARG A 155 -1.23 12.46 4.67
C ARG A 155 -2.56 11.72 4.86
N PHE A 156 -2.66 10.99 5.95
CA PHE A 156 -3.94 10.44 6.37
C PHE A 156 -4.83 11.55 6.94
N SER A 157 -6.08 11.62 6.50
CA SER A 157 -7.11 12.45 7.13
C SER A 157 -8.05 11.63 8.00
N LYS A 158 -8.29 10.37 7.61
CA LYS A 158 -9.02 9.39 8.42
C LYS A 158 -8.41 8.00 8.23
N TYR A 159 -8.58 7.17 9.26
CA TYR A 159 -8.20 5.75 9.22
C TYR A 159 -9.13 4.96 10.13
N ALA A 160 -9.58 3.80 9.69
CA ALA A 160 -10.42 2.92 10.48
C ALA A 160 -10.24 1.46 10.07
N VAL A 161 -10.38 0.58 11.05
CA VAL A 161 -10.65 -0.84 10.81
C VAL A 161 -12.17 -1.01 10.84
N VAL A 162 -12.72 -1.57 9.76
CA VAL A 162 -14.17 -1.75 9.59
C VAL A 162 -14.59 -3.01 10.33
N PRO A 163 -15.56 -2.93 11.28
CA PRO A 163 -15.89 -4.04 12.16
C PRO A 163 -16.73 -5.16 11.52
N ASP A 164 -17.09 -5.01 10.23
CA ASP A 164 -17.89 -6.01 9.52
C ASP A 164 -17.07 -7.29 9.26
N VAL A 165 -17.57 -8.42 9.79
CA VAL A 165 -16.91 -9.72 9.68
C VAL A 165 -17.32 -10.38 8.35
N ILE A 166 -16.56 -10.16 7.30
CA ILE A 166 -16.75 -10.80 5.99
C ILE A 166 -15.65 -11.82 5.65
N SER A 167 -14.62 -11.89 6.47
CA SER A 167 -13.47 -12.80 6.35
C SER A 167 -12.84 -12.97 7.74
N ASP A 168 -11.77 -13.74 7.86
CA ASP A 168 -10.90 -13.80 9.04
C ASP A 168 -10.02 -12.55 9.21
N HIS A 169 -9.99 -11.66 8.21
CA HIS A 169 -9.43 -10.32 8.28
C HIS A 169 -10.52 -9.24 8.26
N TYR A 170 -10.30 -8.17 9.00
CA TYR A 170 -11.11 -6.96 8.94
C TYR A 170 -10.61 -6.01 7.86
N ALA A 171 -11.53 -5.37 7.16
CA ALA A 171 -11.18 -4.38 6.15
C ALA A 171 -10.59 -3.11 6.78
N VAL A 172 -9.60 -2.52 6.12
CA VAL A 172 -8.99 -1.25 6.50
C VAL A 172 -9.45 -0.17 5.54
N ALA A 173 -9.92 0.94 6.06
CA ALA A 173 -10.34 2.11 5.30
C ALA A 173 -9.51 3.34 5.69
N ALA A 174 -9.09 4.12 4.69
CA ALA A 174 -8.39 5.38 4.91
C ALA A 174 -8.85 6.47 3.93
N GLU A 175 -8.91 7.70 4.43
CA GLU A 175 -8.95 8.88 3.59
C GLU A 175 -7.54 9.49 3.53
N ILE A 176 -7.04 9.71 2.31
CA ILE A 176 -5.71 10.23 2.05
C ILE A 176 -5.83 11.54 1.29
N MET A 177 -5.04 12.53 1.68
CA MET A 177 -4.99 13.86 1.08
C MET A 177 -3.56 14.18 0.63
N LEU A 178 -3.42 15.03 -0.40
CA LEU A 178 -2.15 15.68 -0.67
C LEU A 178 -1.84 16.66 0.48
N GLU A 179 -0.60 16.69 0.89
CA GLU A 179 -0.13 17.78 1.76
C GLU A 179 -0.11 19.08 0.97
N ASP A 180 -0.67 20.13 1.56
CA ASP A 180 -0.52 21.46 1.01
C ASP A 180 0.96 21.83 1.12
N HIS A 181 1.65 21.96 -0.01
CA HIS A 181 2.97 22.57 0.00
C HIS A 181 2.81 23.97 0.62
N PRO A 182 3.53 24.30 1.69
CA PRO A 182 3.56 25.68 2.15
C PRO A 182 4.00 26.52 0.94
N LYS A 183 3.14 27.45 0.50
CA LYS A 183 3.57 28.47 -0.45
C LYS A 183 4.87 29.04 0.12
N LEU A 184 5.96 28.94 -0.61
CA LEU A 184 7.20 29.66 -0.31
C LEU A 184 6.83 31.15 -0.31
N SER A 185 6.36 31.62 0.83
CA SER A 185 6.14 33.05 1.10
C SER A 185 7.49 33.65 1.43
N GLY A 186 8.06 34.39 0.50
CA GLY A 186 9.20 35.22 0.81
C GLY A 186 10.23 35.35 -0.29
N SER A 187 9.91 36.05 -1.34
CA SER A 187 10.97 36.82 -1.98
C SER A 187 11.47 37.86 -0.97
N PRO A 188 12.77 37.98 -0.69
CA PRO A 188 13.28 39.02 0.16
C PRO A 188 13.01 40.40 -0.50
N PRO A 189 12.65 41.42 0.27
CA PRO A 189 12.46 42.76 -0.29
C PRO A 189 13.77 43.25 -0.90
N GLY A 190 13.69 43.60 -2.20
CA GLY A 190 14.79 44.21 -2.90
C GLY A 190 15.26 45.46 -2.16
N LYS A 191 16.53 45.50 -1.83
CA LYS A 191 17.20 46.75 -1.40
C LYS A 191 17.46 47.57 -2.67
N TYR A 192 16.82 48.72 -2.72
CA TYR A 192 17.25 49.84 -3.54
C TYR A 192 18.29 50.62 -2.79
#